data_445f03a7638fbd4fe945f17223a5b882
#
_entry.id   445f03a7638fbd4fe945f17223a5b882
#
_cell.length_a   1.000
_cell.length_b   1.000
_cell.length_c   1.000
_cell.angle_alpha   90.00
_cell.angle_beta   90.00
_cell.angle_gamma   90.00
#
_symmetry.space_group_name_H-M   'P 1'
#
loop_
_entity.id
_entity.type
_entity.pdbx_description
1 polymer ?
#
loop_
_entity_poly.entity_id
_entity_poly.type
_entity_poly.pdbx_seq_one_letter_code
_entity_poly.pdbx_strand_id
1 'polypeptide(L)'
;MEIKSAEFVISSSRADMCPKSDIPEYAFIGRSNVGKSSLINMLTKNPKLAMTSSTPGKTLLINHFLINKEWFLVDLPGYGFALRGKKMMEKIKNLIEYYVLEREQLTCLFVLIDSRHEPQKIDLEFIEWLGENGVPFAIIFTKADKQSASKTKQNVSNYIEELKKQWEELPPYFVSSSEKGIGRQDIPVSYTHLRAHETSAH
;
A
#
# COMPACT_ATOMS: atom_id res chain seq x y z
N MET A 1 -6.66 15.85 4.16
CA MET A 1 -6.81 15.59 5.63
C MET A 1 -5.44 15.56 6.26
N GLU A 2 -5.22 16.26 7.37
CA GLU A 2 -3.94 16.19 8.10
C GLU A 2 -3.97 15.05 9.11
N ILE A 3 -2.91 14.23 9.15
CA ILE A 3 -2.74 13.21 10.19
C ILE A 3 -2.20 13.90 11.46
N LYS A 4 -3.03 13.93 12.50
CA LYS A 4 -2.73 14.57 13.80
C LYS A 4 -2.33 13.56 14.87
N SER A 5 -2.88 12.34 14.80
CA SER A 5 -2.55 11.24 15.70
C SER A 5 -2.44 9.92 14.94
N ALA A 6 -1.56 9.06 15.41
CA ALA A 6 -1.37 7.70 14.87
C ALA A 6 -0.94 6.79 16.03
N GLU A 7 -1.73 5.75 16.29
CA GLU A 7 -1.52 4.84 17.41
C GLU A 7 -1.54 3.39 16.90
N PHE A 8 -0.55 2.60 17.32
CA PHE A 8 -0.55 1.17 17.06
C PHE A 8 -1.67 0.50 17.87
N VAL A 9 -2.45 -0.35 17.22
CA VAL A 9 -3.58 -1.05 17.87
C VAL A 9 -3.30 -2.53 18.03
N ILE A 10 -3.00 -3.25 16.93
CA ILE A 10 -2.80 -4.69 16.96
C ILE A 10 -1.97 -5.18 15.77
N SER A 11 -1.26 -6.29 16.00
CA SER A 11 -0.67 -7.14 14.95
C SER A 11 -1.44 -8.45 14.87
N SER A 12 -2.00 -8.77 13.71
CA SER A 12 -2.83 -9.95 13.48
C SER A 12 -2.13 -10.93 12.53
N SER A 13 -2.09 -12.19 12.91
CA SER A 13 -1.52 -13.26 12.07
C SER A 13 -2.54 -13.84 11.07
N ARG A 14 -3.82 -13.47 11.23
CA ARG A 14 -4.94 -13.87 10.38
C ARG A 14 -5.90 -12.69 10.23
N ALA A 15 -6.59 -12.62 9.09
CA ALA A 15 -7.52 -11.53 8.83
C ALA A 15 -8.75 -11.52 9.73
N ASP A 16 -9.21 -12.69 10.20
CA ASP A 16 -10.32 -12.81 11.16
C ASP A 16 -9.98 -12.33 12.59
N MET A 17 -8.68 -12.12 12.88
CA MET A 17 -8.18 -11.53 14.13
C MET A 17 -8.02 -10.01 14.06
N CYS A 18 -8.28 -9.40 12.92
CA CYS A 18 -8.26 -7.95 12.75
C CYS A 18 -9.38 -7.28 13.56
N PRO A 19 -9.28 -5.96 13.86
CA PRO A 19 -10.27 -5.26 14.66
C PRO A 19 -11.70 -5.43 14.11
N LYS A 20 -12.64 -5.75 14.97
CA LYS A 20 -14.07 -5.82 14.64
C LYS A 20 -14.67 -4.43 14.83
N SER A 21 -14.72 -3.65 13.79
CA SER A 21 -15.25 -2.28 13.80
C SER A 21 -15.74 -1.90 12.42
N ASP A 22 -16.55 -0.85 12.34
CA ASP A 22 -17.01 -0.25 11.08
C ASP A 22 -16.09 0.89 10.62
N ILE A 23 -14.92 1.02 11.26
CA ILE A 23 -13.93 2.05 10.90
C ILE A 23 -13.29 1.69 9.57
N PRO A 24 -13.25 2.61 8.59
CA PRO A 24 -12.65 2.35 7.28
C PRO A 24 -11.15 2.08 7.38
N GLU A 25 -10.69 1.17 6.52
CA GLU A 25 -9.30 0.73 6.44
C GLU A 25 -8.67 1.15 5.11
N TYR A 26 -7.48 1.71 5.18
CA TYR A 26 -6.62 2.02 4.04
C TYR A 26 -5.35 1.20 4.19
N ALA A 27 -5.20 0.18 3.35
CA ALA A 27 -4.12 -0.77 3.47
C ALA A 27 -2.96 -0.46 2.53
N PHE A 28 -1.76 -0.76 2.97
CA PHE A 28 -0.51 -0.56 2.25
C PHE A 28 0.17 -1.90 2.01
N ILE A 29 0.51 -2.16 0.76
CA ILE A 29 1.17 -3.39 0.33
C ILE A 29 2.26 -3.06 -0.70
N GLY A 30 3.20 -3.96 -0.85
CA GLY A 30 4.24 -3.84 -1.87
C GLY A 30 5.29 -4.94 -1.70
N ARG A 31 6.28 -4.96 -2.57
CA ARG A 31 7.40 -5.90 -2.46
C ARG A 31 8.27 -5.59 -1.25
N SER A 32 9.05 -6.58 -0.83
CA SER A 32 10.04 -6.38 0.22
C SER A 32 10.98 -5.21 -0.11
N ASN A 33 11.31 -4.40 0.88
CA ASN A 33 12.20 -3.24 0.74
C ASN A 33 11.71 -2.15 -0.24
N VAL A 34 10.44 -2.12 -0.59
CA VAL A 34 9.85 -1.07 -1.43
C VAL A 34 9.83 0.30 -0.74
N GLY A 35 9.97 0.35 0.57
CA GLY A 35 9.90 1.57 1.39
C GLY A 35 8.58 1.76 2.12
N LYS A 36 7.80 0.70 2.31
CA LYS A 36 6.47 0.75 2.94
C LYS A 36 6.50 1.32 4.37
N SER A 37 7.31 0.77 5.27
CA SER A 37 7.44 1.29 6.64
C SER A 37 7.94 2.73 6.69
N SER A 38 8.87 3.10 5.83
CA SER A 38 9.36 4.49 5.72
C SER A 38 8.26 5.44 5.27
N LEU A 39 7.41 5.02 4.31
CA LEU A 39 6.26 5.79 3.85
C LEU A 39 5.24 5.97 4.98
N ILE A 40 4.88 4.91 5.69
CA ILE A 40 3.95 4.96 6.83
C ILE A 40 4.46 5.94 7.90
N ASN A 41 5.73 5.83 8.27
CA ASN A 41 6.35 6.73 9.25
C ASN A 41 6.34 8.19 8.79
N MET A 42 6.59 8.43 7.51
CA MET A 42 6.56 9.78 6.92
C MET A 42 5.16 10.36 6.93
N LEU A 43 4.14 9.58 6.52
CA LEU A 43 2.75 10.02 6.50
C LEU A 43 2.23 10.36 7.90
N THR A 44 2.58 9.53 8.88
CA THR A 44 2.13 9.69 10.27
C THR A 44 2.98 10.66 11.09
N LYS A 45 4.05 11.20 10.51
CA LYS A 45 5.05 12.04 11.23
C LYS A 45 5.61 11.35 12.50
N ASN A 46 5.63 10.02 12.49
CA ASN A 46 6.13 9.21 13.61
C ASN A 46 7.19 8.21 13.10
N PRO A 47 8.50 8.51 13.26
CA PRO A 47 9.58 7.70 12.69
C PRO A 47 9.73 6.30 13.32
N LYS A 48 8.99 6.02 14.39
CA LYS A 48 9.05 4.75 15.12
C LYS A 48 7.73 3.97 15.08
N LEU A 49 6.73 4.45 14.37
CA LEU A 49 5.40 3.81 14.35
C LEU A 49 5.45 2.44 13.66
N ALA A 50 5.91 2.42 12.43
CA ALA A 50 6.13 1.19 11.68
C ALA A 50 7.60 0.78 11.77
N MET A 51 7.86 -0.51 12.06
CA MET A 51 9.22 -1.01 12.18
C MET A 51 9.88 -1.07 10.80
N THR A 52 10.91 -0.25 10.61
CA THR A 52 11.78 -0.34 9.44
C THR A 52 12.79 -1.45 9.68
N SER A 53 12.67 -2.57 8.98
CA SER A 53 13.69 -3.62 9.04
C SER A 53 14.38 -3.79 7.69
N SER A 54 15.69 -3.79 7.71
CA SER A 54 16.53 -4.19 6.56
C SER A 54 16.54 -5.71 6.36
N THR A 55 15.97 -6.46 7.31
CA THR A 55 15.98 -7.93 7.26
C THR A 55 14.67 -8.41 6.62
N PRO A 56 14.72 -8.99 5.42
CA PRO A 56 13.53 -9.58 4.80
C PRO A 56 13.00 -10.69 5.69
N GLY A 57 11.72 -10.67 6.01
CA GLY A 57 11.08 -11.84 6.54
C GLY A 57 10.61 -11.81 8.00
N LYS A 58 10.71 -10.71 8.71
CA LYS A 58 10.31 -10.69 10.14
C LYS A 58 8.82 -10.57 10.42
N THR A 59 7.99 -10.11 9.48
CA THR A 59 6.59 -9.88 9.82
C THR A 59 5.64 -10.42 8.76
N LEU A 60 4.97 -11.50 9.13
CA LEU A 60 3.80 -12.06 8.43
C LEU A 60 2.51 -11.58 9.10
N LEU A 61 2.52 -10.34 9.61
CA LEU A 61 1.43 -9.81 10.41
C LEU A 61 0.77 -8.65 9.67
N ILE A 62 -0.52 -8.54 9.86
CA ILE A 62 -1.32 -7.39 9.48
C ILE A 62 -1.27 -6.42 10.65
N ASN A 63 -0.70 -5.24 10.47
CA ASN A 63 -0.59 -4.24 11.52
C ASN A 63 -1.62 -3.13 11.34
N HIS A 64 -2.44 -2.87 12.34
CA HIS A 64 -3.42 -1.79 12.35
C HIS A 64 -2.93 -0.62 13.18
N PHE A 65 -2.98 0.57 12.58
CA PHE A 65 -2.70 1.85 13.24
C PHE A 65 -3.95 2.73 13.15
N LEU A 66 -4.45 3.16 14.30
CA LEU A 66 -5.61 4.06 14.34
C LEU A 66 -5.14 5.50 14.09
N ILE A 67 -5.72 6.12 13.08
CA ILE A 67 -5.36 7.47 12.63
C ILE A 67 -6.49 8.44 12.97
N ASN A 68 -6.15 9.53 13.65
CA ASN A 68 -7.10 10.58 14.05
C ASN A 68 -8.34 10.05 14.79
N LYS A 69 -8.29 8.83 15.32
CA LYS A 69 -9.45 8.09 15.90
C LYS A 69 -10.62 7.87 14.93
N GLU A 70 -10.38 7.97 13.62
CA GLU A 70 -11.42 7.95 12.59
C GLU A 70 -11.25 6.82 11.56
N TRP A 71 -10.04 6.38 11.27
CA TRP A 71 -9.74 5.36 10.27
C TRP A 71 -8.46 4.58 10.59
N PHE A 72 -8.33 3.41 9.99
CA PHE A 72 -7.14 2.58 10.13
C PHE A 72 -6.21 2.73 8.94
N LEU A 73 -4.95 2.96 9.21
CA LEU A 73 -3.86 2.64 8.31
C LEU A 73 -3.44 1.20 8.59
N VAL A 74 -3.42 0.36 7.54
CA VAL A 74 -3.13 -1.06 7.68
C VAL A 74 -1.87 -1.41 6.90
N ASP A 75 -0.89 -1.98 7.59
CA ASP A 75 0.36 -2.45 6.99
C ASP A 75 0.26 -3.95 6.72
N LEU A 76 0.16 -4.32 5.45
CA LEU A 76 0.11 -5.72 5.01
C LEU A 76 1.51 -6.30 4.81
N PRO A 77 1.68 -7.63 4.97
CA PRO A 77 2.93 -8.29 4.59
C PRO A 77 3.22 -8.08 3.10
N GLY A 78 4.49 -7.89 2.75
CA GLY A 78 4.88 -7.74 1.36
C GLY A 78 4.73 -9.03 0.56
N TYR A 79 4.52 -8.90 -0.74
CA TYR A 79 4.53 -10.01 -1.70
C TYR A 79 5.91 -10.16 -2.39
N GLY A 80 6.11 -11.26 -3.13
CA GLY A 80 7.28 -11.42 -4.01
C GLY A 80 8.59 -11.81 -3.34
N PHE A 81 8.56 -12.57 -2.25
CA PHE A 81 9.77 -13.03 -1.56
C PHE A 81 10.34 -14.33 -2.16
N ALA A 82 11.28 -14.22 -3.08
CA ALA A 82 11.95 -15.38 -3.68
C ALA A 82 12.80 -16.22 -2.68
N LEU A 83 13.19 -15.63 -1.55
CA LEU A 83 14.05 -16.28 -0.55
C LEU A 83 13.30 -17.07 0.54
N ARG A 84 11.96 -17.13 0.48
CA ARG A 84 11.16 -17.87 1.45
C ARG A 84 10.74 -19.22 0.89
N GLY A 85 10.71 -20.24 1.74
CA GLY A 85 10.22 -21.56 1.34
C GLY A 85 8.80 -21.50 0.81
N LYS A 86 8.46 -22.39 -0.15
CA LYS A 86 7.18 -22.43 -0.88
C LYS A 86 5.95 -22.37 0.04
N LYS A 87 5.96 -23.10 1.16
CA LYS A 87 4.86 -23.08 2.16
C LYS A 87 4.63 -21.71 2.79
N MET A 88 5.69 -20.92 3.00
CA MET A 88 5.60 -19.60 3.58
C MET A 88 5.04 -18.60 2.58
N MET A 89 5.44 -18.70 1.32
CA MET A 89 4.90 -17.90 0.22
C MET A 89 3.39 -18.10 0.07
N GLU A 90 2.94 -19.33 0.13
CA GLU A 90 1.53 -19.69 0.05
C GLU A 90 0.73 -19.12 1.24
N LYS A 91 1.27 -19.19 2.46
CA LYS A 91 0.63 -18.58 3.63
C LYS A 91 0.48 -17.07 3.49
N ILE A 92 1.49 -16.37 2.99
CA ILE A 92 1.44 -14.92 2.77
C ILE A 92 0.41 -14.59 1.71
N LYS A 93 0.42 -15.32 0.60
CA LYS A 93 -0.54 -15.16 -0.48
C LYS A 93 -1.97 -15.31 0.05
N ASN A 94 -2.27 -16.41 0.71
CA ASN A 94 -3.59 -16.67 1.27
C ASN A 94 -4.02 -15.60 2.29
N LEU A 95 -3.10 -15.09 3.12
CA LEU A 95 -3.38 -14.03 4.07
C LEU A 95 -3.75 -12.72 3.37
N ILE A 96 -3.00 -12.35 2.32
CA ILE A 96 -3.24 -11.15 1.53
C ILE A 96 -4.58 -11.28 0.79
N GLU A 97 -4.78 -12.38 0.07
CA GLU A 97 -6.00 -12.64 -0.70
C GLU A 97 -7.24 -12.60 0.20
N TYR A 98 -7.21 -13.29 1.33
CA TYR A 98 -8.32 -13.29 2.27
C TYR A 98 -8.61 -11.89 2.81
N TYR A 99 -7.57 -11.14 3.24
CA TYR A 99 -7.74 -9.77 3.72
C TYR A 99 -8.34 -8.87 2.64
N VAL A 100 -7.79 -8.91 1.44
CA VAL A 100 -8.18 -8.01 0.34
C VAL A 100 -9.59 -8.30 -0.18
N LEU A 101 -9.99 -9.58 -0.22
CA LEU A 101 -11.28 -10.00 -0.79
C LEU A 101 -12.42 -10.01 0.23
N GLU A 102 -12.12 -10.33 1.51
CA GLU A 102 -13.15 -10.57 2.52
C GLU A 102 -13.29 -9.44 3.55
N ARG A 103 -12.36 -8.47 3.54
CA ARG A 103 -12.38 -7.37 4.52
C ARG A 103 -13.31 -6.25 4.08
N GLU A 104 -14.54 -6.21 4.62
CA GLU A 104 -15.57 -5.21 4.27
C GLU A 104 -15.15 -3.76 4.58
N GLN A 105 -14.28 -3.56 5.59
CA GLN A 105 -13.78 -2.23 5.98
C GLN A 105 -12.71 -1.71 5.03
N LEU A 106 -12.15 -2.54 4.14
CA LEU A 106 -11.11 -2.11 3.19
C LEU A 106 -11.69 -1.13 2.17
N THR A 107 -11.35 0.13 2.31
CA THR A 107 -11.79 1.20 1.41
C THR A 107 -10.87 1.37 0.20
N CYS A 108 -9.56 1.27 0.41
CA CYS A 108 -8.57 1.35 -0.68
C CYS A 108 -7.28 0.61 -0.31
N LEU A 109 -6.73 -0.09 -1.29
CA LEU A 109 -5.43 -0.73 -1.20
C LEU A 109 -4.38 0.13 -1.92
N PHE A 110 -3.36 0.60 -1.21
CA PHE A 110 -2.22 1.31 -1.80
C PHE A 110 -1.11 0.32 -2.15
N VAL A 111 -0.86 0.17 -3.44
CA VAL A 111 0.19 -0.70 -3.98
C VAL A 111 1.46 0.12 -4.17
N LEU A 112 2.49 -0.18 -3.40
CA LEU A 112 3.78 0.51 -3.45
C LEU A 112 4.70 -0.12 -4.48
N ILE A 113 5.29 0.72 -5.32
CA ILE A 113 6.23 0.36 -6.37
C ILE A 113 7.48 1.22 -6.26
N ASP A 114 8.64 0.59 -6.30
CA ASP A 114 9.91 1.31 -6.30
C ASP A 114 10.11 2.01 -7.65
N SER A 115 10.12 3.34 -7.67
CA SER A 115 10.20 4.16 -8.89
C SER A 115 11.51 4.02 -9.66
N ARG A 116 12.52 3.36 -9.07
CA ARG A 116 13.84 3.19 -9.70
C ARG A 116 13.88 2.09 -10.75
N HIS A 117 12.90 1.20 -10.75
CA HIS A 117 12.87 0.02 -11.60
C HIS A 117 11.89 0.17 -12.76
N GLU A 118 12.20 -0.50 -13.86
CA GLU A 118 11.24 -0.75 -14.93
C GLU A 118 10.07 -1.61 -14.42
N PRO A 119 8.91 -1.62 -15.13
CA PRO A 119 7.78 -2.45 -14.76
C PRO A 119 8.18 -3.91 -14.51
N GLN A 120 7.88 -4.39 -13.31
CA GLN A 120 8.18 -5.76 -12.91
C GLN A 120 6.96 -6.64 -13.11
N LYS A 121 7.15 -7.80 -13.72
CA LYS A 121 6.06 -8.75 -14.01
C LYS A 121 5.20 -9.06 -12.78
N ILE A 122 5.84 -9.30 -11.63
CA ILE A 122 5.13 -9.65 -10.40
C ILE A 122 4.22 -8.51 -9.89
N ASP A 123 4.63 -7.25 -10.09
CA ASP A 123 3.81 -6.09 -9.71
C ASP A 123 2.64 -5.93 -10.67
N LEU A 124 2.87 -6.11 -11.97
CA LEU A 124 1.82 -6.05 -13.00
C LEU A 124 0.79 -7.16 -12.81
N GLU A 125 1.20 -8.39 -12.56
CA GLU A 125 0.32 -9.52 -12.28
C GLU A 125 -0.53 -9.29 -11.02
N PHE A 126 0.04 -8.69 -9.98
CA PHE A 126 -0.70 -8.34 -8.78
C PHE A 126 -1.74 -7.25 -9.04
N ILE A 127 -1.38 -6.21 -9.80
CA ILE A 127 -2.30 -5.12 -10.17
C ILE A 127 -3.44 -5.65 -11.06
N GLU A 128 -3.13 -6.52 -12.02
CA GLU A 128 -4.12 -7.18 -12.86
C GLU A 128 -5.11 -7.99 -12.02
N TRP A 129 -4.61 -8.81 -11.10
CA TRP A 129 -5.43 -9.59 -10.17
C TRP A 129 -6.35 -8.71 -9.31
N LEU A 130 -5.89 -7.55 -8.85
CA LEU A 130 -6.73 -6.60 -8.11
C LEU A 130 -7.88 -6.08 -8.99
N GLY A 131 -7.61 -5.75 -10.23
CA GLY A 131 -8.62 -5.30 -11.19
C GLY A 131 -9.65 -6.36 -11.51
N GLU A 132 -9.23 -7.59 -11.78
CA GLU A 132 -10.11 -8.75 -12.05
C GLU A 132 -11.06 -9.04 -10.88
N ASN A 133 -10.63 -8.77 -9.65
CA ASN A 133 -11.44 -8.98 -8.45
C ASN A 133 -12.19 -7.71 -7.98
N GLY A 134 -12.16 -6.63 -8.75
CA GLY A 134 -12.86 -5.40 -8.43
C GLY A 134 -12.40 -4.70 -7.14
N VAL A 135 -11.15 -4.93 -6.74
CA VAL A 135 -10.58 -4.33 -5.53
C VAL A 135 -10.24 -2.86 -5.78
N PRO A 136 -10.76 -1.91 -4.99
CA PRO A 136 -10.37 -0.50 -5.13
C PRO A 136 -8.91 -0.31 -4.69
N PHE A 137 -8.07 0.21 -5.59
CA PHE A 137 -6.66 0.44 -5.30
C PHE A 137 -6.10 1.69 -5.98
N ALA A 138 -4.97 2.16 -5.46
CA ALA A 138 -4.14 3.20 -6.05
C ALA A 138 -2.66 2.80 -6.00
N ILE A 139 -1.83 3.39 -6.84
CA ILE A 139 -0.40 3.09 -6.91
C ILE A 139 0.40 4.22 -6.25
N ILE A 140 1.42 3.87 -5.46
CA ILE A 140 2.39 4.82 -4.93
C ILE A 140 3.78 4.44 -5.40
N PHE A 141 4.35 5.27 -6.27
CA PHE A 141 5.75 5.15 -6.68
C PHE A 141 6.66 5.74 -5.61
N THR A 142 7.44 4.89 -4.95
CA THR A 142 8.30 5.26 -3.82
C THR A 142 9.72 5.59 -4.25
N LYS A 143 10.51 6.13 -3.33
CA LYS A 143 11.96 6.41 -3.49
C LYS A 143 12.31 7.36 -4.63
N ALA A 144 11.45 8.33 -4.91
CA ALA A 144 11.68 9.32 -5.96
C ALA A 144 12.95 10.19 -5.76
N ASP A 145 13.48 10.23 -4.53
CA ASP A 145 14.71 10.93 -4.17
C ASP A 145 15.99 10.18 -4.54
N LYS A 146 15.91 8.87 -4.81
CA LYS A 146 17.10 8.02 -5.05
C LYS A 146 17.63 8.06 -6.49
N GLN A 147 17.05 8.93 -7.31
CA GLN A 147 17.45 9.19 -8.68
C GLN A 147 17.06 10.62 -9.11
N SER A 148 17.45 11.05 -10.30
CA SER A 148 17.04 12.37 -10.80
C SER A 148 15.52 12.45 -11.03
N ALA A 149 14.96 13.65 -10.94
CA ALA A 149 13.54 13.88 -11.21
C ALA A 149 13.15 13.45 -12.65
N SER A 150 14.04 13.69 -13.62
CA SER A 150 13.85 13.25 -15.01
C SER A 150 13.76 11.72 -15.11
N LYS A 151 14.67 11.01 -14.46
CA LYS A 151 14.67 9.53 -14.47
C LYS A 151 13.43 8.97 -13.77
N THR A 152 13.02 9.56 -12.64
CA THR A 152 11.78 9.18 -11.96
C THR A 152 10.58 9.36 -12.88
N LYS A 153 10.46 10.52 -13.52
CA LYS A 153 9.37 10.80 -14.46
C LYS A 153 9.35 9.81 -15.61
N GLN A 154 10.50 9.47 -16.17
CA GLN A 154 10.62 8.49 -17.25
C GLN A 154 10.15 7.10 -16.81
N ASN A 155 10.63 6.61 -15.66
CA ASN A 155 10.26 5.29 -15.15
C ASN A 155 8.76 5.20 -14.83
N VAL A 156 8.20 6.24 -14.20
CA VAL A 156 6.74 6.31 -13.94
C VAL A 156 5.96 6.32 -15.26
N SER A 157 6.40 7.11 -16.26
CA SER A 157 5.78 7.13 -17.58
C SER A 157 5.80 5.75 -18.25
N ASN A 158 6.93 5.06 -18.21
CA ASN A 158 7.06 3.71 -18.77
C ASN A 158 6.08 2.73 -18.08
N TYR A 159 5.93 2.87 -16.76
CA TYR A 159 4.99 2.05 -16.00
C TYR A 159 3.53 2.32 -16.40
N ILE A 160 3.17 3.58 -16.55
CA ILE A 160 1.83 3.99 -16.99
C ILE A 160 1.54 3.52 -18.41
N GLU A 161 2.49 3.61 -19.33
CA GLU A 161 2.33 3.09 -20.70
C GLU A 161 2.16 1.57 -20.72
N GLU A 162 2.81 0.84 -19.82
CA GLU A 162 2.60 -0.61 -19.69
C GLU A 162 1.18 -0.92 -19.19
N LEU A 163 0.70 -0.19 -18.18
CA LEU A 163 -0.66 -0.35 -17.67
C LEU A 163 -1.73 -0.03 -18.73
N LYS A 164 -1.54 0.98 -19.55
CA LYS A 164 -2.47 1.35 -20.65
C LYS A 164 -2.72 0.23 -21.66
N LYS A 165 -1.84 -0.75 -21.75
CA LYS A 165 -2.04 -1.90 -22.65
C LYS A 165 -3.19 -2.82 -22.20
N GLN A 166 -3.54 -2.79 -20.92
CA GLN A 166 -4.53 -3.67 -20.29
C GLN A 166 -5.69 -2.91 -19.64
N TRP A 167 -5.50 -1.62 -19.33
CA TRP A 167 -6.46 -0.81 -18.58
C TRP A 167 -7.07 0.29 -19.46
N GLU A 168 -8.38 0.33 -19.58
CA GLU A 168 -9.11 1.45 -20.22
C GLU A 168 -9.03 2.71 -19.35
N GLU A 169 -9.28 2.56 -18.04
CA GLU A 169 -9.11 3.62 -17.04
C GLU A 169 -7.95 3.26 -16.10
N LEU A 170 -6.98 4.15 -16.03
CA LEU A 170 -5.83 3.96 -15.17
C LEU A 170 -6.20 4.12 -13.70
N PRO A 171 -5.65 3.28 -12.80
CA PRO A 171 -5.78 3.52 -11.37
C PRO A 171 -5.12 4.85 -10.99
N PRO A 172 -5.62 5.54 -9.95
CA PRO A 172 -4.93 6.69 -9.39
C PRO A 172 -3.50 6.35 -8.98
N TYR A 173 -2.56 7.27 -9.19
CA TYR A 173 -1.19 7.05 -8.75
C TYR A 173 -0.55 8.32 -8.17
N PHE A 174 0.43 8.12 -7.31
CA PHE A 174 1.19 9.16 -6.61
C PHE A 174 2.67 8.87 -6.70
N VAL A 175 3.48 9.93 -6.66
CA VAL A 175 4.95 9.84 -6.55
C VAL A 175 5.35 10.28 -5.15
N SER A 176 6.20 9.51 -4.49
CA SER A 176 6.56 9.73 -3.08
C SER A 176 8.06 9.61 -2.84
N SER A 177 8.52 10.41 -1.89
CA SER A 177 9.82 10.27 -1.23
C SER A 177 9.65 10.44 0.27
N SER A 178 9.86 9.37 1.02
CA SER A 178 9.80 9.42 2.48
C SER A 178 10.89 10.32 3.08
N GLU A 179 12.06 10.37 2.44
CA GLU A 179 13.19 11.17 2.88
C GLU A 179 12.97 12.67 2.67
N LYS A 180 12.35 13.04 1.54
CA LYS A 180 12.05 14.45 1.20
C LYS A 180 10.63 14.89 1.57
N GLY A 181 9.81 14.01 2.13
CA GLY A 181 8.42 14.30 2.48
C GLY A 181 7.49 14.52 1.28
N ILE A 182 7.88 14.09 0.07
CA ILE A 182 7.06 14.19 -1.14
C ILE A 182 5.88 13.21 -1.03
N GLY A 183 4.67 13.66 -1.36
CA GLY A 183 3.44 12.88 -1.29
C GLY A 183 2.76 12.90 0.09
N ARG A 184 3.39 13.52 1.11
CA ARG A 184 2.82 13.57 2.47
C ARG A 184 1.44 14.21 2.54
N GLN A 185 1.18 15.22 1.72
CA GLN A 185 -0.11 15.91 1.71
C GLN A 185 -1.08 15.30 0.70
N ASP A 186 -0.59 14.87 -0.46
CA ASP A 186 -1.41 14.40 -1.57
C ASP A 186 -2.05 13.04 -1.29
N ILE A 187 -1.27 12.11 -0.71
CA ILE A 187 -1.74 10.76 -0.41
C ILE A 187 -2.89 10.78 0.61
N PRO A 188 -2.82 11.48 1.78
CA PRO A 188 -3.95 11.56 2.70
C PRO A 188 -5.19 12.27 2.16
N VAL A 189 -5.05 13.27 1.30
CA VAL A 189 -6.18 13.98 0.68
C VAL A 189 -6.98 13.04 -0.22
N SER A 190 -6.33 12.09 -0.89
CA SER A 190 -7.02 11.10 -1.72
C SER A 190 -7.95 10.19 -0.91
N TYR A 191 -7.68 9.94 0.39
CA TYR A 191 -8.57 9.15 1.25
C TYR A 191 -9.95 9.80 1.41
N THR A 192 -10.01 11.13 1.50
CA THR A 192 -11.27 11.87 1.61
C THR A 192 -12.07 11.86 0.32
N HIS A 193 -11.41 11.90 -0.84
CA HIS A 193 -12.07 11.83 -2.14
C HIS A 193 -12.62 10.43 -2.43
N LEU A 194 -11.89 9.38 -2.10
CA LEU A 194 -12.35 7.99 -2.27
C LEU A 194 -13.60 7.72 -1.41
N ARG A 195 -13.63 8.25 -0.18
CA ARG A 195 -14.79 8.15 0.72
C ARG A 195 -16.04 8.90 0.20
N ALA A 196 -15.84 10.03 -0.48
CA ALA A 196 -16.97 10.83 -1.03
C ALA A 196 -17.64 10.14 -2.22
N HIS A 197 -16.94 9.31 -2.98
CA HIS A 197 -17.51 8.54 -4.08
C HIS A 197 -18.35 7.35 -3.61
N GLU A 198 -18.00 6.71 -2.49
CA GLU A 198 -18.78 5.60 -1.93
C GLU A 198 -20.11 6.08 -1.32
N THR A 199 -20.14 7.25 -0.68
CA THR A 199 -21.38 7.82 -0.09
C THR A 199 -22.36 8.40 -1.11
N SER A 200 -21.94 8.62 -2.36
CA SER A 200 -22.83 9.11 -3.43
C SER A 200 -23.37 8.00 -4.34
N ALA A 201 -23.02 6.74 -4.09
CA ALA A 201 -23.47 5.57 -4.86
C ALA A 201 -24.63 4.79 -4.20
N HIS A 202 -25.31 5.40 -3.20
CA HIS A 202 -26.52 4.86 -2.56
C HIS A 202 -27.72 5.81 -2.75
#